data_d3583a49fd38adc34256df452448fb68
#
_entry.id   d3583a49fd38adc34256df452448fb68
#
_cell.length_a   1.000
_cell.length_b   1.000
_cell.length_c   1.000
_cell.angle_alpha   90.00
_cell.angle_beta   90.00
_cell.angle_gamma   90.00
#
_symmetry.space_group_name_H-M   'P 1'
#
loop_
_entity.id
_entity.type
_entity.pdbx_description
1 polymer ?
#
loop_
_entity_poly.entity_id
_entity_poly.type
_entity_poly.pdbx_seq_one_letter_code
_entity_poly.pdbx_strand_id
1 'polypeptide(L)'
;LLNYKNQKIEIQHNIMPLIYEGLHKMPVKFDIDSLDVRNFNVVYEELSKNGTTPGKIFFTEMNGKIKGFTNFSQNKHHFMALMADGRLMGAGHFNARWDIPVDSVNDYFRLSAHLTNFDLRELNQLITPLAPAQVESGVVKDLKFITDASSEGATVDMTFLYNNLRLKVLKNQDGQLVENKLISRAANAVLKRDNPDIKKGKERKPRKVHSEIVRDPYHSTFNYFWQILQPPVVESVGVSQGKQNFMKKVTGFIGKVKNLFSKKKNDNDDNKEIEAEG
;
A
#
# COMPACT_ATOMS: atom_id res chain seq x y z
N LEU A 1 -16.90 5.05 -5.44
CA LEU A 1 -15.92 6.05 -4.98
C LEU A 1 -14.67 5.99 -5.87
N LEU A 2 -14.30 7.09 -6.47
CA LEU A 2 -13.07 7.23 -7.25
C LEU A 2 -12.08 8.13 -6.48
N ASN A 3 -10.87 7.65 -6.28
CA ASN A 3 -9.74 8.44 -5.79
C ASN A 3 -8.67 8.50 -6.89
N TYR A 4 -8.29 9.70 -7.31
CA TYR A 4 -7.32 9.92 -8.37
C TYR A 4 -6.13 10.73 -7.85
N LYS A 5 -4.90 10.23 -8.09
CA LYS A 5 -3.66 10.91 -7.76
C LYS A 5 -2.85 11.18 -9.02
N ASN A 6 -2.40 12.41 -9.19
CA ASN A 6 -1.52 12.82 -10.28
C ASN A 6 -0.15 13.24 -9.72
N GLN A 7 0.88 12.43 -9.97
CA GLN A 7 2.24 12.73 -9.52
C GLN A 7 2.93 13.89 -10.26
N LYS A 8 2.33 14.40 -11.35
CA LYS A 8 2.83 15.57 -12.07
C LYS A 8 2.53 16.87 -11.32
N ILE A 9 1.55 16.86 -10.44
CA ILE A 9 1.17 18.00 -9.61
C ILE A 9 2.05 17.98 -8.36
N GLU A 10 2.64 19.14 -8.02
CA GLU A 10 3.40 19.28 -6.78
C GLU A 10 2.50 19.08 -5.56
N ILE A 11 3.01 18.31 -4.59
CA ILE A 11 2.30 18.10 -3.32
C ILE A 11 2.40 19.40 -2.53
N GLN A 12 1.26 19.97 -2.17
CA GLN A 12 1.23 21.04 -1.18
C GLN A 12 1.70 20.46 0.16
N HIS A 13 2.62 21.19 0.83
CA HIS A 13 3.16 20.77 2.14
C HIS A 13 2.15 20.98 3.28
N ASN A 14 0.88 20.64 3.05
CA ASN A 14 -0.16 20.67 4.06
C ASN A 14 -0.31 19.28 4.68
N ILE A 15 -0.32 19.24 6.01
CA ILE A 15 -0.58 18.00 6.73
C ILE A 15 -1.98 17.50 6.38
N MET A 16 -2.05 16.27 5.90
CA MET A 16 -3.32 15.63 5.55
C MET A 16 -3.86 14.89 6.78
N PRO A 17 -5.05 15.24 7.27
CA PRO A 17 -5.64 14.55 8.41
C PRO A 17 -5.93 13.09 8.09
N LEU A 18 -5.94 12.24 9.10
CA LEU A 18 -6.51 10.91 9.02
C LEU A 18 -8.04 11.01 9.08
N ILE A 19 -8.71 9.86 8.90
CA ILE A 19 -10.17 9.87 8.72
C ILE A 19 -10.90 10.44 9.92
N TYR A 20 -10.51 10.06 11.16
CA TYR A 20 -11.21 10.55 12.33
C TYR A 20 -11.04 12.05 12.53
N GLU A 21 -9.81 12.57 12.42
CA GLU A 21 -9.56 14.02 12.47
C GLU A 21 -10.34 14.75 11.38
N GLY A 22 -10.39 14.17 10.15
CA GLY A 22 -11.19 14.74 9.06
C GLY A 22 -12.68 14.79 9.38
N LEU A 23 -13.24 13.74 9.97
CA LEU A 23 -14.63 13.68 10.40
C LEU A 23 -14.92 14.68 11.55
N HIS A 24 -13.99 14.79 12.51
CA HIS A 24 -14.13 15.67 13.66
C HIS A 24 -14.14 17.16 13.29
N LYS A 25 -13.44 17.53 12.22
CA LYS A 25 -13.43 18.88 11.67
C LYS A 25 -14.68 19.26 10.87
N MET A 26 -15.60 18.33 10.64
CA MET A 26 -16.85 18.63 9.92
C MET A 26 -17.72 19.59 10.75
N PRO A 27 -18.36 20.60 10.13
CA PRO A 27 -19.16 21.60 10.85
C PRO A 27 -20.47 21.04 11.40
N VAL A 28 -20.95 19.90 10.86
CA VAL A 28 -22.18 19.24 11.31
C VAL A 28 -21.83 18.07 12.20
N LYS A 29 -22.38 18.06 13.41
CA LYS A 29 -22.28 16.93 14.34
C LYS A 29 -23.31 15.86 13.99
N PHE A 30 -22.87 14.61 13.99
CA PHE A 30 -23.73 13.45 13.76
C PHE A 30 -23.33 12.28 14.66
N ASP A 31 -24.31 11.45 14.95
CA ASP A 31 -24.15 10.21 15.73
C ASP A 31 -25.12 9.16 15.17
N ILE A 32 -24.59 8.17 14.50
CA ILE A 32 -25.33 7.13 13.81
C ILE A 32 -24.93 5.77 14.36
N ASP A 33 -25.85 5.05 14.98
CA ASP A 33 -25.59 3.75 15.59
C ASP A 33 -25.05 2.72 14.58
N SER A 34 -25.64 2.68 13.39
CA SER A 34 -25.22 1.75 12.33
C SER A 34 -25.60 2.27 10.94
N LEU A 35 -24.65 2.13 10.01
CA LEU A 35 -24.81 2.43 8.61
C LEU A 35 -24.42 1.21 7.78
N ASP A 36 -25.33 0.70 6.95
CA ASP A 36 -25.07 -0.35 5.99
C ASP A 36 -24.94 0.24 4.58
N VAL A 37 -23.82 -0.03 3.90
CA VAL A 37 -23.59 0.37 2.52
C VAL A 37 -23.44 -0.89 1.68
N ARG A 38 -24.22 -1.05 0.62
CA ARG A 38 -24.26 -2.28 -0.18
C ARG A 38 -23.92 -2.01 -1.62
N ASN A 39 -23.25 -3.00 -2.23
CA ASN A 39 -22.96 -3.05 -3.66
C ASN A 39 -22.32 -1.76 -4.18
N PHE A 40 -21.22 -1.35 -3.57
CA PHE A 40 -20.44 -0.20 -4.00
C PHE A 40 -19.08 -0.62 -4.55
N ASN A 41 -18.47 0.26 -5.33
CA ASN A 41 -17.13 0.07 -5.86
C ASN A 41 -16.20 1.17 -5.35
N VAL A 42 -14.96 0.79 -5.09
CA VAL A 42 -13.87 1.73 -4.77
C VAL A 42 -12.82 1.62 -5.85
N VAL A 43 -12.40 2.74 -6.42
CA VAL A 43 -11.37 2.79 -7.46
C VAL A 43 -10.30 3.79 -7.01
N TYR A 44 -9.04 3.37 -7.10
CA TYR A 44 -7.89 4.24 -6.97
C TYR A 44 -7.11 4.24 -8.28
N GLU A 45 -6.83 5.43 -8.78
CA GLU A 45 -6.02 5.62 -9.97
C GLU A 45 -4.84 6.56 -9.66
N GLU A 46 -3.67 6.24 -10.18
CA GLU A 46 -2.48 7.03 -10.00
C GLU A 46 -1.73 7.20 -11.32
N LEU A 47 -1.49 8.46 -11.72
CA LEU A 47 -0.67 8.79 -12.88
C LEU A 47 0.75 9.07 -12.42
N SER A 48 1.72 8.31 -12.93
CA SER A 48 3.13 8.53 -12.63
C SER A 48 3.66 9.82 -13.27
N LYS A 49 4.73 10.40 -12.71
CA LYS A 49 5.32 11.68 -13.17
C LYS A 49 5.60 11.71 -14.68
N ASN A 50 6.08 10.61 -15.23
CA ASN A 50 6.42 10.47 -16.64
C ASN A 50 5.44 9.58 -17.43
N GLY A 51 4.34 9.17 -16.78
CA GLY A 51 3.34 8.29 -17.39
C GLY A 51 2.31 9.06 -18.23
N THR A 52 1.69 8.33 -19.14
CA THR A 52 0.54 8.80 -19.94
C THR A 52 -0.74 8.08 -19.55
N THR A 53 -0.62 6.89 -18.98
CA THR A 53 -1.74 6.06 -18.53
C THR A 53 -1.67 5.89 -17.02
N PRO A 54 -2.78 6.10 -16.29
CA PRO A 54 -2.80 5.87 -14.84
C PRO A 54 -2.75 4.37 -14.53
N GLY A 55 -2.05 4.03 -13.44
CA GLY A 55 -2.19 2.74 -12.81
C GLY A 55 -3.47 2.70 -12.01
N LYS A 56 -4.16 1.54 -12.01
CA LYS A 56 -5.48 1.37 -11.43
C LYS A 56 -5.54 0.17 -10.50
N ILE A 57 -6.12 0.36 -9.31
CA ILE A 57 -6.55 -0.71 -8.40
C ILE A 57 -8.00 -0.45 -8.00
N PHE A 58 -8.80 -1.50 -7.91
CA PHE A 58 -10.20 -1.35 -7.59
C PHE A 58 -10.74 -2.50 -6.75
N PHE A 59 -11.81 -2.19 -6.01
CA PHE A 59 -12.60 -3.14 -5.25
C PHE A 59 -14.03 -3.09 -5.77
N THR A 60 -14.60 -4.24 -6.02
CA THR A 60 -15.96 -4.41 -6.53
C THR A 60 -16.83 -5.25 -5.61
N GLU A 61 -18.13 -5.21 -5.83
CA GLU A 61 -19.10 -5.97 -5.03
C GLU A 61 -18.95 -5.71 -3.54
N MET A 62 -18.53 -4.48 -3.18
CA MET A 62 -18.24 -4.14 -1.80
C MET A 62 -19.54 -4.00 -1.01
N ASN A 63 -19.57 -4.65 0.16
CA ASN A 63 -20.53 -4.39 1.20
C ASN A 63 -19.81 -3.87 2.42
N GLY A 64 -20.38 -2.89 3.08
CA GLY A 64 -19.80 -2.26 4.24
C GLY A 64 -20.80 -2.05 5.35
N LYS A 65 -20.35 -2.21 6.57
CA LYS A 65 -21.09 -1.86 7.78
C LYS A 65 -20.25 -0.98 8.68
N ILE A 66 -20.78 0.16 9.05
CA ILE A 66 -20.17 1.08 10.01
C ILE A 66 -21.01 1.06 11.27
N LYS A 67 -20.40 0.82 12.43
CA LYS A 67 -21.04 0.91 13.74
C LYS A 67 -20.45 2.08 14.51
N GLY A 68 -21.30 2.82 15.25
CA GLY A 68 -20.86 3.97 16.02
C GLY A 68 -20.27 5.07 15.16
N PHE A 69 -20.90 5.36 14.00
CA PHE A 69 -20.43 6.38 13.07
C PHE A 69 -20.72 7.77 13.61
N THR A 70 -19.71 8.42 14.16
CA THR A 70 -19.84 9.70 14.86
C THR A 70 -18.63 10.59 14.64
N ASN A 71 -18.78 11.89 14.75
CA ASN A 71 -17.71 12.87 14.67
C ASN A 71 -17.55 13.70 15.94
N PHE A 72 -18.10 13.26 17.08
CA PHE A 72 -17.87 13.93 18.35
C PHE A 72 -17.80 12.92 19.53
N SER A 73 -17.00 13.28 20.54
CA SER A 73 -16.62 12.37 21.62
C SER A 73 -17.65 12.16 22.73
N GLN A 74 -18.71 12.96 22.77
CA GLN A 74 -19.73 12.91 23.85
C GLN A 74 -20.82 11.85 23.59
N ASN A 75 -20.47 10.76 22.91
CA ASN A 75 -21.45 9.72 22.63
C ASN A 75 -21.20 8.46 23.45
N LYS A 76 -22.13 7.53 23.35
CA LYS A 76 -22.10 6.20 24.03
C LYS A 76 -21.14 5.21 23.37
N HIS A 77 -20.55 5.55 22.21
CA HIS A 77 -19.68 4.66 21.47
C HIS A 77 -18.22 5.04 21.71
N HIS A 78 -17.40 4.08 22.16
CA HIS A 78 -15.97 4.26 22.34
C HIS A 78 -15.17 4.02 21.05
N PHE A 79 -15.77 3.29 20.11
CA PHE A 79 -15.15 2.92 18.85
C PHE A 79 -16.12 3.08 17.69
N MET A 80 -15.64 3.65 16.61
CA MET A 80 -16.24 3.52 15.31
C MET A 80 -15.62 2.28 14.63
N ALA A 81 -16.44 1.30 14.25
CA ALA A 81 -15.98 0.08 13.61
C ALA A 81 -16.52 -0.01 12.19
N LEU A 82 -15.60 0.00 11.21
CA LEU A 82 -15.92 -0.24 9.80
C LEU A 82 -15.57 -1.68 9.46
N MET A 83 -16.51 -2.41 8.89
CA MET A 83 -16.32 -3.74 8.33
C MET A 83 -16.68 -3.69 6.87
N ALA A 84 -15.86 -4.30 6.03
CA ALA A 84 -16.10 -4.37 4.59
C ALA A 84 -15.71 -5.73 4.05
N ASP A 85 -16.46 -6.20 3.07
CA ASP A 85 -16.15 -7.37 2.25
C ASP A 85 -16.38 -7.07 0.77
N GLY A 86 -15.73 -7.81 -0.11
CA GLY A 86 -15.86 -7.61 -1.55
C GLY A 86 -14.78 -8.34 -2.34
N ARG A 87 -14.46 -7.82 -3.51
CA ARG A 87 -13.46 -8.38 -4.41
C ARG A 87 -12.39 -7.38 -4.80
N LEU A 88 -11.13 -7.72 -4.57
CA LEU A 88 -9.98 -6.98 -5.10
C LEU A 88 -9.81 -7.33 -6.58
N MET A 89 -9.73 -6.30 -7.43
CA MET A 89 -9.59 -6.42 -8.90
C MET A 89 -10.67 -7.32 -9.54
N GLY A 90 -11.86 -7.38 -8.94
CA GLY A 90 -12.94 -8.26 -9.40
C GLY A 90 -12.73 -9.76 -9.16
N ALA A 91 -11.61 -10.18 -8.56
CA ALA A 91 -11.19 -11.57 -8.47
C ALA A 91 -10.97 -12.06 -7.03
N GLY A 92 -10.06 -11.43 -6.27
CA GLY A 92 -9.69 -11.88 -4.94
C GLY A 92 -10.74 -11.59 -3.88
N HIS A 93 -11.08 -12.57 -3.05
CA HIS A 93 -11.97 -12.34 -1.91
C HIS A 93 -11.26 -11.49 -0.85
N PHE A 94 -11.86 -10.37 -0.52
CA PHE A 94 -11.33 -9.38 0.40
C PHE A 94 -12.32 -9.12 1.53
N ASN A 95 -11.82 -9.05 2.76
CA ASN A 95 -12.53 -8.49 3.89
C ASN A 95 -11.58 -7.66 4.76
N ALA A 96 -12.12 -6.64 5.40
CA ALA A 96 -11.38 -5.78 6.30
C ALA A 96 -12.23 -5.33 7.48
N ARG A 97 -11.56 -5.06 8.58
CA ARG A 97 -12.12 -4.41 9.75
C ARG A 97 -11.20 -3.27 10.19
N TRP A 98 -11.80 -2.11 10.38
CA TRP A 98 -11.11 -0.90 10.81
C TRP A 98 -11.79 -0.35 12.06
N ASP A 99 -11.09 -0.41 13.19
CA ASP A 99 -11.55 0.09 14.48
C ASP A 99 -10.85 1.43 14.77
N ILE A 100 -11.62 2.48 14.98
CA ILE A 100 -11.17 3.84 15.21
C ILE A 100 -11.75 4.33 16.54
N PRO A 101 -10.92 4.57 17.58
CA PRO A 101 -11.39 5.18 18.81
C PRO A 101 -11.93 6.59 18.55
N VAL A 102 -13.10 6.91 19.15
CA VAL A 102 -13.78 8.19 18.93
C VAL A 102 -13.14 9.34 19.70
N ASP A 103 -12.30 9.03 20.67
CA ASP A 103 -11.63 9.99 21.56
C ASP A 103 -10.11 9.95 21.45
N SER A 104 -9.59 9.41 20.35
CA SER A 104 -8.16 9.26 20.14
C SER A 104 -7.45 10.59 19.94
N VAL A 105 -6.46 10.87 20.78
CA VAL A 105 -5.67 12.12 20.73
C VAL A 105 -4.75 12.14 19.49
N ASN A 106 -4.31 10.96 18.99
CA ASN A 106 -3.31 10.83 17.92
C ASN A 106 -3.86 10.17 16.66
N ASP A 107 -5.17 10.27 16.42
CA ASP A 107 -5.82 9.60 15.27
C ASP A 107 -5.49 8.10 15.15
N TYR A 108 -5.32 7.45 16.32
CA TYR A 108 -5.04 6.01 16.38
C TYR A 108 -6.15 5.22 15.72
N PHE A 109 -5.77 4.19 15.00
CA PHE A 109 -6.70 3.18 14.49
C PHE A 109 -6.04 1.80 14.43
N ARG A 110 -6.87 0.76 14.50
CA ARG A 110 -6.47 -0.61 14.16
C ARG A 110 -7.16 -1.05 12.88
N LEU A 111 -6.39 -1.56 11.93
CA LEU A 111 -6.90 -2.12 10.69
C LEU A 111 -6.42 -3.56 10.56
N SER A 112 -7.35 -4.46 10.28
CA SER A 112 -7.04 -5.83 9.84
C SER A 112 -7.68 -6.12 8.50
N ALA A 113 -7.00 -6.90 7.66
CA ALA A 113 -7.58 -7.35 6.40
C ALA A 113 -7.13 -8.75 6.04
N HIS A 114 -7.92 -9.37 5.20
CA HIS A 114 -7.73 -10.73 4.72
C HIS A 114 -8.08 -10.79 3.23
N LEU A 115 -7.15 -11.33 2.43
CA LEU A 115 -7.32 -11.54 0.99
C LEU A 115 -6.99 -12.99 0.66
N THR A 116 -7.86 -13.65 -0.10
CA THR A 116 -7.69 -15.04 -0.55
C THR A 116 -7.95 -15.19 -2.04
N ASN A 117 -7.38 -16.26 -2.61
CA ASN A 117 -7.65 -16.71 -3.99
C ASN A 117 -7.46 -15.56 -5.03
N PHE A 118 -6.28 -14.93 -5.01
CA PHE A 118 -6.03 -13.78 -5.87
C PHE A 118 -4.83 -14.03 -6.79
N ASP A 119 -5.05 -13.87 -8.09
CA ASP A 119 -3.98 -13.90 -9.08
C ASP A 119 -3.25 -12.55 -9.07
N LEU A 120 -1.96 -12.56 -8.72
CA LEU A 120 -1.15 -11.35 -8.63
C LEU A 120 -0.96 -10.64 -9.98
N ARG A 121 -1.24 -11.32 -11.12
CA ARG A 121 -1.18 -10.70 -12.45
C ARG A 121 -2.23 -9.60 -12.62
N GLU A 122 -3.34 -9.68 -11.91
CA GLU A 122 -4.37 -8.63 -11.92
C GLU A 122 -3.82 -7.27 -11.46
N LEU A 123 -2.80 -7.27 -10.60
CA LEU A 123 -2.11 -6.04 -10.18
C LEU A 123 -1.30 -5.37 -11.31
N ASN A 124 -1.14 -6.01 -12.46
CA ASN A 124 -0.42 -5.38 -13.58
C ASN A 124 -1.13 -4.12 -14.10
N GLN A 125 -2.45 -4.00 -13.89
CA GLN A 125 -3.19 -2.77 -14.18
C GLN A 125 -2.69 -1.58 -13.34
N LEU A 126 -2.19 -1.84 -12.13
CA LEU A 126 -1.58 -0.83 -11.27
C LEU A 126 -0.06 -0.73 -11.53
N ILE A 127 0.63 -1.88 -11.56
CA ILE A 127 2.10 -1.93 -11.53
C ILE A 127 2.70 -1.42 -12.84
N THR A 128 2.23 -1.91 -13.98
CA THR A 128 2.86 -1.63 -15.29
C THR A 128 2.87 -0.13 -15.65
N PRO A 129 1.78 0.64 -15.44
CA PRO A 129 1.79 2.08 -15.70
C PRO A 129 2.67 2.88 -14.73
N LEU A 130 2.85 2.38 -13.52
CA LEU A 130 3.59 3.08 -12.46
C LEU A 130 5.06 2.70 -12.40
N ALA A 131 5.42 1.48 -12.83
CA ALA A 131 6.77 0.96 -12.75
C ALA A 131 7.08 0.08 -13.97
N PRO A 132 8.36 0.02 -14.43
CA PRO A 132 8.74 -0.80 -15.55
C PRO A 132 8.84 -2.28 -15.14
N ALA A 133 7.72 -2.86 -14.72
CA ALA A 133 7.63 -4.24 -14.26
C ALA A 133 6.23 -4.82 -14.46
N GLN A 134 6.18 -6.14 -14.48
CA GLN A 134 4.96 -6.93 -14.50
C GLN A 134 5.10 -8.16 -13.59
N VAL A 135 4.02 -8.56 -12.97
CA VAL A 135 3.89 -9.89 -12.41
C VAL A 135 3.66 -10.86 -13.56
N GLU A 136 4.58 -11.81 -13.74
CA GLU A 136 4.47 -12.87 -14.76
C GLU A 136 3.58 -14.00 -14.26
N SER A 137 3.71 -14.35 -12.99
CA SER A 137 2.90 -15.35 -12.30
C SER A 137 2.90 -15.10 -10.81
N GLY A 138 1.92 -15.68 -10.12
CA GLY A 138 1.82 -15.67 -8.67
C GLY A 138 0.37 -15.73 -8.24
N VAL A 139 0.07 -16.56 -7.23
CA VAL A 139 -1.26 -16.70 -6.67
C VAL A 139 -1.19 -16.52 -5.16
N VAL A 140 -1.96 -15.59 -4.65
CA VAL A 140 -2.21 -15.42 -3.21
C VAL A 140 -3.14 -16.53 -2.76
N LYS A 141 -2.68 -17.34 -1.82
CA LYS A 141 -3.52 -18.30 -1.11
C LYS A 141 -4.22 -17.65 0.06
N ASP A 142 -3.44 -16.94 0.87
CA ASP A 142 -3.91 -16.31 2.10
C ASP A 142 -2.98 -15.15 2.45
N LEU A 143 -3.50 -13.94 2.46
CA LEU A 143 -2.80 -12.76 2.97
C LEU A 143 -3.61 -12.18 4.11
N LYS A 144 -2.98 -12.09 5.27
CA LYS A 144 -3.54 -11.49 6.47
C LYS A 144 -2.58 -10.45 7.01
N PHE A 145 -3.11 -9.33 7.43
CA PHE A 145 -2.35 -8.38 8.21
C PHE A 145 -3.19 -7.72 9.30
N ILE A 146 -2.51 -7.27 10.33
CA ILE A 146 -3.05 -6.41 11.37
C ILE A 146 -2.07 -5.26 11.53
N THR A 147 -2.57 -4.05 11.57
CA THR A 147 -1.78 -2.85 11.83
C THR A 147 -2.42 -2.02 12.93
N ASP A 148 -1.56 -1.51 13.80
CA ASP A 148 -1.86 -0.45 14.74
C ASP A 148 -1.18 0.83 14.22
N ALA A 149 -1.94 1.87 13.96
CA ALA A 149 -1.48 3.06 13.27
C ALA A 149 -1.98 4.35 13.93
N SER A 150 -1.24 5.43 13.75
CA SER A 150 -1.57 6.76 14.26
C SER A 150 -1.13 7.84 13.26
N SER A 151 -1.28 9.10 13.65
CA SER A 151 -0.75 10.24 12.90
C SER A 151 0.78 10.25 12.77
N GLU A 152 1.51 9.50 13.61
CA GLU A 152 2.98 9.45 13.63
C GLU A 152 3.55 8.28 12.82
N GLY A 153 2.91 7.13 12.89
CA GLY A 153 3.39 5.92 12.23
C GLY A 153 2.54 4.70 12.51
N ALA A 154 3.02 3.55 12.11
CA ALA A 154 2.32 2.28 12.26
C ALA A 154 3.27 1.13 12.56
N THR A 155 2.74 0.12 13.24
CA THR A 155 3.28 -1.24 13.26
C THR A 155 2.37 -2.15 12.44
N VAL A 156 2.95 -3.13 11.77
CA VAL A 156 2.17 -4.09 10.99
C VAL A 156 2.74 -5.50 11.10
N ASP A 157 1.87 -6.43 11.43
CA ASP A 157 2.12 -7.86 11.39
C ASP A 157 1.44 -8.48 10.17
N MET A 158 2.22 -9.12 9.30
CA MET A 158 1.73 -9.70 8.05
C MET A 158 2.12 -11.17 7.90
N THR A 159 1.15 -11.95 7.44
CA THR A 159 1.35 -13.29 6.89
C THR A 159 0.86 -13.30 5.45
N PHE A 160 1.78 -13.46 4.50
CA PHE A 160 1.49 -13.46 3.07
C PHE A 160 1.85 -14.82 2.47
N LEU A 161 0.86 -15.69 2.30
CA LEU A 161 1.02 -17.02 1.70
C LEU A 161 0.71 -16.94 0.21
N TYR A 162 1.68 -17.32 -0.59
CA TYR A 162 1.57 -17.29 -2.06
C TYR A 162 2.42 -18.36 -2.71
N ASN A 163 2.10 -18.65 -3.97
CA ASN A 163 2.85 -19.59 -4.78
C ASN A 163 3.25 -19.00 -6.11
N ASN A 164 4.37 -19.52 -6.64
CA ASN A 164 4.80 -19.35 -8.01
C ASN A 164 4.99 -17.91 -8.46
N LEU A 165 5.46 -17.04 -7.54
CA LEU A 165 5.72 -15.64 -7.84
C LEU A 165 6.91 -15.50 -8.80
N ARG A 166 6.69 -14.79 -9.90
CA ARG A 166 7.70 -14.37 -10.86
C ARG A 166 7.40 -12.97 -11.38
N LEU A 167 8.45 -12.21 -11.63
CA LEU A 167 8.37 -10.86 -12.17
C LEU A 167 9.10 -10.76 -13.50
N LYS A 168 8.60 -9.90 -14.39
CA LYS A 168 9.31 -9.36 -15.54
C LYS A 168 9.69 -7.92 -15.27
N VAL A 169 10.95 -7.59 -15.48
CA VAL A 169 11.41 -6.20 -15.50
C VAL A 169 11.39 -5.73 -16.94
N LEU A 170 10.78 -4.59 -17.17
CA LEU A 170 10.60 -4.02 -18.50
C LEU A 170 11.61 -2.90 -18.75
N LYS A 171 11.93 -2.69 -20.00
CA LYS A 171 12.68 -1.52 -20.50
C LYS A 171 11.90 -0.88 -21.65
N ASN A 172 12.03 0.43 -21.79
CA ASN A 172 11.53 1.09 -22.98
C ASN A 172 12.53 0.84 -24.14
N GLN A 173 12.02 0.35 -25.25
CA GLN A 173 12.76 0.19 -26.50
C GLN A 173 11.85 0.73 -27.61
N ASP A 174 12.26 1.82 -28.21
CA ASP A 174 11.57 2.50 -29.30
C ASP A 174 10.08 2.81 -29.01
N GLY A 175 9.81 3.27 -27.76
CA GLY A 175 8.45 3.59 -27.29
C GLY A 175 7.64 2.40 -26.80
N GLN A 176 8.14 1.18 -26.92
CA GLN A 176 7.47 -0.03 -26.44
C GLN A 176 8.13 -0.58 -25.18
N LEU A 177 7.30 -1.10 -24.25
CA LEU A 177 7.79 -1.81 -23.08
C LEU A 177 8.08 -3.25 -23.43
N VAL A 178 9.38 -3.62 -23.45
CA VAL A 178 9.85 -4.98 -23.71
C VAL A 178 10.55 -5.55 -22.48
N GLU A 179 10.53 -6.87 -22.34
CA GLU A 179 11.22 -7.52 -21.22
C GLU A 179 12.73 -7.35 -21.29
N ASN A 180 13.33 -6.92 -20.18
CA ASN A 180 14.78 -7.04 -19.95
C ASN A 180 15.09 -8.39 -19.30
N LYS A 181 15.34 -9.42 -20.12
CA LYS A 181 15.53 -10.80 -19.65
C LYS A 181 16.65 -10.96 -18.63
N LEU A 182 17.76 -10.21 -18.77
CA LEU A 182 18.87 -10.29 -17.82
C LEU A 182 18.47 -9.78 -16.45
N ILE A 183 17.81 -8.61 -16.39
CA ILE A 183 17.37 -8.00 -15.15
C ILE A 183 16.20 -8.80 -14.54
N SER A 184 15.29 -9.34 -15.36
CA SER A 184 14.22 -10.23 -14.89
C SER A 184 14.78 -11.48 -14.20
N ARG A 185 15.82 -12.10 -14.77
CA ARG A 185 16.51 -13.25 -14.15
C ARG A 185 17.15 -12.87 -12.82
N ALA A 186 17.87 -11.74 -12.76
CA ALA A 186 18.50 -11.26 -11.52
C ALA A 186 17.45 -10.94 -10.44
N ALA A 187 16.33 -10.30 -10.81
CA ALA A 187 15.23 -10.02 -9.88
C ALA A 187 14.63 -11.33 -9.32
N ASN A 188 14.32 -12.29 -10.19
CA ASN A 188 13.75 -13.58 -9.78
C ASN A 188 14.74 -14.46 -8.99
N ALA A 189 16.04 -14.26 -9.10
CA ALA A 189 17.03 -14.94 -8.26
C ALA A 189 17.04 -14.44 -6.80
N VAL A 190 16.60 -13.21 -6.57
CA VAL A 190 16.48 -12.60 -5.23
C VAL A 190 15.13 -12.90 -4.59
N LEU A 191 14.06 -12.89 -5.39
CA LEU A 191 12.70 -13.13 -4.93
C LEU A 191 12.51 -14.57 -4.46
N LYS A 192 11.72 -14.72 -3.43
CA LYS A 192 11.20 -16.03 -3.01
C LYS A 192 9.97 -16.37 -3.85
N ARG A 193 10.06 -17.52 -4.52
CA ARG A 193 9.01 -17.97 -5.42
C ARG A 193 7.70 -18.33 -4.69
N ASP A 194 7.85 -18.85 -3.46
CA ASP A 194 6.75 -19.36 -2.67
C ASP A 194 6.85 -18.87 -1.21
N ASN A 195 5.74 -18.76 -0.53
CA ASN A 195 5.64 -18.65 0.92
C ASN A 195 4.46 -19.50 1.40
N PRO A 196 4.71 -20.59 2.16
CA PRO A 196 6.03 -21.07 2.61
C PRO A 196 6.90 -21.65 1.48
N ASP A 197 8.22 -21.59 1.69
CA ASP A 197 9.18 -22.22 0.78
C ASP A 197 9.06 -23.74 0.84
N ILE A 198 9.20 -24.40 -0.31
CA ILE A 198 9.33 -25.88 -0.40
C ILE A 198 10.81 -26.21 -0.51
N LYS A 199 11.36 -26.96 0.45
CA LYS A 199 12.75 -27.45 0.43
C LYS A 199 12.81 -28.96 0.60
N LYS A 200 13.47 -29.65 -0.35
CA LYS A 200 13.57 -31.13 -0.38
C LYS A 200 12.18 -31.80 -0.27
N GLY A 201 11.18 -31.26 -0.99
CA GLY A 201 9.81 -31.80 -0.99
C GLY A 201 9.01 -31.54 0.30
N LYS A 202 9.57 -30.82 1.28
CA LYS A 202 8.87 -30.47 2.53
C LYS A 202 8.58 -28.97 2.59
N GLU A 203 7.37 -28.63 2.96
CA GLU A 203 6.96 -27.26 3.21
C GLU A 203 7.61 -26.74 4.49
N ARG A 204 8.15 -25.52 4.43
CA ARG A 204 8.73 -24.84 5.59
C ARG A 204 7.65 -24.08 6.37
N LYS A 205 8.02 -23.54 7.54
CA LYS A 205 7.15 -22.58 8.24
C LYS A 205 6.98 -21.32 7.38
N PRO A 206 5.74 -20.78 7.31
CA PRO A 206 5.49 -19.50 6.63
C PRO A 206 6.36 -18.38 7.18
N ARG A 207 6.81 -17.51 6.28
CA ARG A 207 7.41 -16.24 6.70
C ARG A 207 6.31 -15.34 7.24
N LYS A 208 6.54 -14.84 8.44
CA LYS A 208 5.74 -13.79 9.08
C LYS A 208 6.63 -12.55 9.17
N VAL A 209 6.08 -11.41 8.88
CA VAL A 209 6.81 -10.15 8.84
C VAL A 209 6.19 -9.18 9.82
N HIS A 210 7.04 -8.55 10.62
CA HIS A 210 6.71 -7.40 11.46
C HIS A 210 7.48 -6.19 10.93
N SER A 211 6.79 -5.08 10.72
CA SER A 211 7.42 -3.85 10.22
C SER A 211 6.92 -2.63 11.00
N GLU A 212 7.83 -1.69 11.20
CA GLU A 212 7.54 -0.38 11.76
C GLU A 212 7.66 0.67 10.64
N ILE A 213 6.70 1.56 10.56
CA ILE A 213 6.56 2.57 9.52
C ILE A 213 6.43 3.94 10.14
N VAL A 214 7.23 4.89 9.68
CA VAL A 214 7.02 6.32 9.97
C VAL A 214 6.11 6.89 8.91
N ARG A 215 5.04 7.56 9.31
CA ARG A 215 4.09 8.19 8.40
C ARG A 215 4.71 9.38 7.69
N ASP A 216 4.45 9.53 6.40
CA ASP A 216 4.59 10.79 5.68
C ASP A 216 3.26 11.56 5.79
N PRO A 217 3.18 12.64 6.60
CA PRO A 217 1.93 13.31 6.91
C PRO A 217 1.38 14.16 5.75
N TYR A 218 2.16 14.37 4.71
CA TYR A 218 1.75 15.17 3.53
C TYR A 218 0.99 14.37 2.49
N HIS A 219 0.69 13.11 2.78
CA HIS A 219 -0.03 12.20 1.90
C HIS A 219 -1.38 11.79 2.48
N SER A 220 -2.33 11.47 1.59
CA SER A 220 -3.67 11.03 1.98
C SER A 220 -3.66 9.72 2.76
N THR A 221 -4.76 9.43 3.46
CA THR A 221 -4.96 8.16 4.18
C THR A 221 -4.79 6.93 3.27
N PHE A 222 -5.24 6.99 2.01
CA PHE A 222 -5.02 5.89 1.05
C PHE A 222 -3.53 5.66 0.75
N ASN A 223 -2.76 6.74 0.62
CA ASN A 223 -1.32 6.62 0.45
C ASN A 223 -0.66 6.05 1.71
N TYR A 224 -1.16 6.42 2.90
CA TYR A 224 -0.67 5.88 4.16
C TYR A 224 -0.91 4.36 4.27
N PHE A 225 -2.06 3.85 3.83
CA PHE A 225 -2.27 2.40 3.75
C PHE A 225 -1.23 1.72 2.86
N TRP A 226 -0.85 2.34 1.77
CA TRP A 226 0.22 1.82 0.94
C TRP A 226 1.58 1.84 1.65
N GLN A 227 1.91 2.92 2.36
CA GLN A 227 3.12 3.01 3.17
C GLN A 227 3.18 1.89 4.22
N ILE A 228 2.05 1.55 4.83
CA ILE A 228 1.92 0.46 5.81
C ILE A 228 2.15 -0.90 5.14
N LEU A 229 1.56 -1.16 3.98
CA LEU A 229 1.53 -2.48 3.36
C LEU A 229 2.79 -2.81 2.54
N GLN A 230 3.41 -1.82 1.91
CA GLN A 230 4.53 -2.05 1.00
C GLN A 230 5.75 -2.71 1.67
N PRO A 231 6.27 -2.26 2.83
CA PRO A 231 7.45 -2.86 3.45
C PRO A 231 7.25 -4.34 3.79
N PRO A 232 6.18 -4.77 4.48
CA PRO A 232 6.00 -6.18 4.81
C PRO A 232 5.71 -7.06 3.59
N VAL A 233 5.07 -6.54 2.54
CA VAL A 233 4.91 -7.29 1.28
C VAL A 233 6.28 -7.55 0.65
N VAL A 234 7.12 -6.51 0.52
CA VAL A 234 8.48 -6.61 -0.06
C VAL A 234 9.35 -7.58 0.75
N GLU A 235 9.28 -7.55 2.07
CA GLU A 235 10.01 -8.46 2.92
C GLU A 235 9.48 -9.90 2.83
N SER A 236 8.16 -10.09 2.78
CA SER A 236 7.53 -11.40 2.61
C SER A 236 7.98 -12.10 1.33
N VAL A 237 8.24 -11.35 0.25
CA VAL A 237 8.77 -11.91 -1.01
C VAL A 237 10.29 -12.09 -0.99
N GLY A 238 10.93 -11.93 0.16
CA GLY A 238 12.34 -12.24 0.38
C GLY A 238 13.33 -11.13 0.05
N VAL A 239 12.83 -9.90 -0.13
CA VAL A 239 13.66 -8.72 -0.39
C VAL A 239 13.90 -7.97 0.91
N SER A 240 14.84 -8.45 1.74
CA SER A 240 15.25 -7.77 2.97
C SER A 240 15.90 -6.41 2.69
N GLN A 241 15.98 -5.53 3.69
CA GLN A 241 16.53 -4.18 3.55
C GLN A 241 17.93 -4.15 2.90
N GLY A 242 18.82 -5.08 3.26
CA GLY A 242 20.14 -5.20 2.61
C GLY A 242 20.07 -5.57 1.13
N LYS A 243 19.12 -6.41 0.73
CA LYS A 243 18.86 -6.79 -0.66
C LYS A 243 18.12 -5.71 -1.46
N GLN A 244 17.39 -4.84 -0.80
CA GLN A 244 16.72 -3.71 -1.46
C GLN A 244 17.73 -2.78 -2.16
N ASN A 245 18.89 -2.53 -1.56
CA ASN A 245 19.94 -1.73 -2.17
C ASN A 245 20.54 -2.41 -3.41
N PHE A 246 20.70 -3.74 -3.37
CA PHE A 246 21.09 -4.51 -4.54
C PHE A 246 20.02 -4.47 -5.64
N MET A 247 18.76 -4.68 -5.28
CA MET A 247 17.63 -4.59 -6.22
C MET A 247 17.48 -3.18 -6.82
N LYS A 248 17.71 -2.12 -6.05
CA LYS A 248 17.77 -0.74 -6.56
C LYS A 248 18.86 -0.55 -7.63
N LYS A 249 20.04 -1.12 -7.40
CA LYS A 249 21.15 -1.05 -8.37
C LYS A 249 20.86 -1.86 -9.64
N VAL A 250 20.26 -3.05 -9.48
CA VAL A 250 20.02 -3.99 -10.59
C VAL A 250 18.80 -3.60 -11.43
N THR A 251 17.75 -3.09 -10.83
CA THR A 251 16.48 -2.89 -11.53
C THR A 251 16.03 -1.43 -11.62
N GLY A 252 16.57 -0.55 -10.79
CA GLY A 252 15.95 0.77 -10.56
C GLY A 252 14.48 0.66 -10.10
N PHE A 253 13.98 -0.58 -9.89
CA PHE A 253 12.59 -0.95 -9.73
C PHE A 253 12.07 -0.62 -8.34
N ILE A 254 12.76 -1.07 -7.27
CA ILE A 254 12.29 -0.78 -5.90
C ILE A 254 12.44 0.70 -5.59
N GLY A 255 13.48 1.37 -6.13
CA GLY A 255 13.62 2.82 -6.03
C GLY A 255 12.45 3.56 -6.71
N LYS A 256 11.99 3.08 -7.86
CA LYS A 256 10.82 3.66 -8.54
C LYS A 256 9.52 3.33 -7.81
N VAL A 257 9.32 2.11 -7.33
CA VAL A 257 8.16 1.75 -6.50
C VAL A 257 8.15 2.52 -5.18
N LYS A 258 9.31 2.69 -4.52
CA LYS A 258 9.43 3.51 -3.32
C LYS A 258 9.20 5.00 -3.62
N ASN A 259 9.70 5.50 -4.76
CA ASN A 259 9.49 6.88 -5.19
C ASN A 259 8.08 7.16 -5.74
N LEU A 260 7.31 6.11 -6.09
CA LEU A 260 5.90 6.23 -6.42
C LEU A 260 5.09 6.80 -5.25
N PHE A 261 5.51 6.48 -4.03
CA PHE A 261 4.72 6.75 -2.82
C PHE A 261 5.46 7.58 -1.77
N SER A 262 6.80 7.76 -1.91
CA SER A 262 7.59 8.62 -1.02
C SER A 262 8.43 9.59 -1.83
N LYS A 263 8.16 10.88 -1.72
CA LYS A 263 9.01 11.95 -2.25
C LYS A 263 9.79 12.63 -1.12
N LYS A 264 11.11 12.69 -1.33
CA LYS A 264 12.11 13.56 -0.71
C LYS A 264 12.39 13.45 0.79
N LYS A 265 13.52 12.84 1.07
CA LYS A 265 14.49 13.37 2.03
C LYS A 265 15.73 13.74 1.23
N ASN A 266 16.20 14.95 1.41
CA ASN A 266 17.45 15.59 0.94
C ASN A 266 17.44 16.23 -0.45
N ASP A 267 17.18 17.54 -0.41
CA ASP A 267 17.88 18.58 -1.21
C ASP A 267 18.03 19.84 -0.33
N ASN A 268 18.62 19.74 0.85
CA ASN A 268 18.92 20.90 1.70
C ASN A 268 20.26 20.81 2.43
N ASP A 269 21.28 20.17 1.84
CA ASP A 269 22.64 20.20 2.43
C ASP A 269 23.73 20.74 1.51
N ASP A 270 23.40 21.29 0.33
CA ASP A 270 24.40 21.87 -0.58
C ASP A 270 24.29 23.38 -0.80
N ASN A 271 23.83 24.16 0.21
CA ASN A 271 23.90 25.62 0.15
C ASN A 271 24.27 26.25 1.50
N LYS A 272 25.37 25.81 2.09
CA LYS A 272 26.05 26.54 3.19
C LYS A 272 27.54 26.34 3.11
N GLU A 273 28.16 26.80 2.06
CA GLU A 273 29.59 27.15 2.00
C GLU A 273 29.86 27.98 0.77
N ILE A 274 29.47 29.20 0.77
CA ILE A 274 30.09 30.33 0.01
C ILE A 274 29.44 31.64 0.57
N GLU A 275 29.91 32.06 1.74
CA GLU A 275 29.88 33.45 2.17
C GLU A 275 30.70 33.57 3.48
N ALA A 276 32.02 33.45 3.34
CA ALA A 276 32.98 33.94 4.32
C ALA A 276 34.35 34.01 3.65
N GLU A 277 34.50 35.04 2.80
CA GLU A 277 35.76 35.72 2.50
C GLU A 277 35.47 36.79 1.44
N GLY A 278 35.44 38.06 1.89
CA GLY A 278 35.32 39.19 1.01
C GLY A 278 34.93 40.44 1.78
#